data_0e2be9f62f31e939f2425de4acfe87f3
#
_entry.id   0e2be9f62f31e939f2425de4acfe87f3
#
_cell.length_a   1.000
_cell.length_b   1.000
_cell.length_c   1.000
_cell.angle_alpha   90.00
_cell.angle_beta   90.00
_cell.angle_gamma   90.00
#
_symmetry.space_group_name_H-M   'P 1'
#
loop_
_entity.id
_entity.type
_entity.pdbx_description
1 polymer ?
#
loop_
_entity_poly.entity_id
_entity_poly.type
_entity_poly.pdbx_seq_one_letter_code
_entity_poly.pdbx_strand_id
1 'polypeptide(L)'
;MDAIMMEKKQFCVGPMYSYSSWKKYWEGTLKRENLNLGTVSAQTFGLMGAYGINGKLNVLFNAPFITTKASAGTLQGMQGIQDLSLFVKWMPVEKKLGPGTFSVYGIGGVSFPLSNYTADFLPLSIGLHSTTATARLMLDYQVNNYFVTGSASYVFRDNITIDRTAYYTEQLHLSNEVEMPNAGNFNFRTGYRSSKLIAEAVVNIWSTLGGFDITRNNMPFPSNNMDATTIGANVKYVVTKNHNLSLVGGGNYVVAGRNVGQATTFYGSVFYIIDFSPKTKSTTKTGKTN
;
A
#
# COMPACT_ATOMS: atom_id res chain seq x y z
N MET A 1 0.67 -10.25 -6.46
CA MET A 1 0.47 -9.35 -7.62
C MET A 1 1.63 -8.37 -7.84
N ASP A 2 2.46 -8.14 -6.83
CA ASP A 2 3.56 -7.16 -6.93
C ASP A 2 4.67 -7.52 -7.93
N ALA A 3 4.96 -8.80 -8.10
CA ALA A 3 6.03 -9.28 -8.99
C ALA A 3 5.60 -9.37 -10.47
N ILE A 4 4.70 -8.47 -10.92
CA ILE A 4 4.29 -8.37 -12.32
C ILE A 4 4.85 -7.08 -12.90
N MET A 5 5.50 -7.19 -14.08
CA MET A 5 5.95 -6.04 -14.85
C MET A 5 4.94 -5.73 -15.95
N MET A 6 4.76 -4.44 -16.22
CA MET A 6 4.08 -3.98 -17.44
C MET A 6 5.05 -4.06 -18.60
N GLU A 7 4.56 -4.42 -19.76
CA GLU A 7 5.34 -4.41 -20.98
C GLU A 7 5.64 -2.98 -21.46
N LYS A 8 6.59 -2.84 -22.36
CA LYS A 8 6.96 -1.54 -22.93
C LYS A 8 5.75 -0.84 -23.53
N LYS A 9 5.54 0.42 -23.17
CA LYS A 9 4.43 1.27 -23.64
C LYS A 9 3.04 0.84 -23.20
N GLN A 10 2.92 -0.08 -22.25
CA GLN A 10 1.64 -0.40 -21.62
C GLN A 10 1.40 0.48 -20.40
N PHE A 11 0.20 0.99 -20.29
CA PHE A 11 -0.28 1.77 -19.16
C PHE A 11 -1.48 1.08 -18.52
N CYS A 12 -1.28 0.53 -17.34
CA CYS A 12 -2.35 -0.01 -16.52
C CYS A 12 -2.85 1.08 -15.57
N VAL A 13 -4.13 1.37 -15.59
CA VAL A 13 -4.74 2.37 -14.71
C VAL A 13 -6.11 1.90 -14.25
N GLY A 14 -6.50 2.29 -13.05
CA GLY A 14 -7.83 1.96 -12.56
C GLY A 14 -8.17 2.53 -11.19
N PRO A 15 -9.47 2.68 -10.91
CA PRO A 15 -9.97 3.05 -9.60
C PRO A 15 -9.86 1.88 -8.62
N MET A 16 -9.64 2.21 -7.37
CA MET A 16 -9.68 1.31 -6.23
C MET A 16 -10.62 1.89 -5.16
N TYR A 17 -11.39 1.04 -4.55
CA TYR A 17 -12.15 1.35 -3.34
C TYR A 17 -11.71 0.41 -2.22
N SER A 18 -11.53 0.94 -1.01
CA SER A 18 -11.35 0.13 0.18
C SER A 18 -12.17 0.65 1.36
N TYR A 19 -12.56 -0.28 2.22
CA TYR A 19 -13.20 -0.02 3.50
C TYR A 19 -12.41 -0.71 4.60
N SER A 20 -11.99 0.05 5.59
CA SER A 20 -11.28 -0.43 6.77
C SER A 20 -12.04 -0.03 8.03
N SER A 21 -12.15 -0.92 9.01
CA SER A 21 -12.77 -0.58 10.29
C SER A 21 -12.18 -1.38 11.44
N TRP A 22 -12.20 -0.77 12.62
CA TRP A 22 -11.78 -1.40 13.86
C TRP A 22 -12.56 -0.85 15.06
N LYS A 23 -12.75 -1.70 16.07
CA LYS A 23 -13.32 -1.35 17.38
C LYS A 23 -12.35 -1.65 18.50
N LYS A 24 -11.46 -2.62 18.30
CA LYS A 24 -10.40 -2.99 19.24
C LYS A 24 -9.08 -2.42 18.76
N TYR A 25 -8.19 -2.06 19.70
CA TYR A 25 -6.86 -1.53 19.39
C TYR A 25 -5.87 -1.98 20.46
N TRP A 26 -4.60 -1.77 20.20
CA TRP A 26 -3.54 -1.93 21.16
C TRP A 26 -3.08 -0.56 21.69
N GLU A 27 -3.06 -0.39 23.01
CA GLU A 27 -2.39 0.69 23.74
C GLU A 27 -1.08 0.11 24.24
N GLY A 28 0.06 0.49 23.65
CA GLY A 28 1.25 -0.31 23.75
C GLY A 28 0.98 -1.74 23.23
N THR A 29 1.22 -2.73 24.06
CA THR A 29 0.90 -4.15 23.78
C THR A 29 -0.44 -4.61 24.37
N LEU A 30 -1.10 -3.76 25.17
CA LEU A 30 -2.37 -4.10 25.82
C LEU A 30 -3.54 -3.91 24.86
N LYS A 31 -4.27 -4.96 24.59
CA LYS A 31 -5.45 -4.93 23.72
C LYS A 31 -6.66 -4.38 24.46
N ARG A 32 -7.32 -3.38 23.87
CA ARG A 32 -8.48 -2.68 24.44
C ARG A 32 -9.65 -2.57 23.45
N GLU A 33 -10.83 -2.33 23.97
CA GLU A 33 -11.97 -1.81 23.21
C GLU A 33 -11.95 -0.28 23.17
N ASN A 34 -12.29 0.27 22.01
CA ASN A 34 -12.46 1.71 21.84
C ASN A 34 -13.86 2.12 22.28
N LEU A 35 -14.02 2.39 23.58
CA LEU A 35 -15.31 2.80 24.15
C LEU A 35 -15.62 4.27 23.86
N ASN A 36 -14.60 5.11 23.64
CA ASN A 36 -14.77 6.55 23.44
C ASN A 36 -15.27 6.90 22.04
N LEU A 37 -14.71 6.27 21.00
CA LEU A 37 -15.04 6.55 19.59
C LEU A 37 -15.88 5.43 18.96
N GLY A 38 -16.08 4.33 19.70
CA GLY A 38 -16.78 3.16 19.16
C GLY A 38 -16.00 2.50 18.02
N THR A 39 -16.65 2.31 16.88
CA THR A 39 -16.00 1.81 15.66
C THR A 39 -15.43 2.96 14.87
N VAL A 40 -14.11 2.94 14.65
CA VAL A 40 -13.44 3.84 13.72
C VAL A 40 -13.39 3.17 12.35
N SER A 41 -13.73 3.91 11.30
CA SER A 41 -13.73 3.42 9.92
C SER A 41 -13.08 4.43 8.98
N ALA A 42 -12.47 3.91 7.93
CA ALA A 42 -11.90 4.67 6.83
C ALA A 42 -12.38 4.10 5.50
N GLN A 43 -12.84 4.97 4.62
CA GLN A 43 -13.14 4.66 3.23
C GLN A 43 -12.08 5.34 2.37
N THR A 44 -11.49 4.59 1.45
CA THR A 44 -10.50 5.11 0.52
C THR A 44 -10.99 4.89 -0.90
N PHE A 45 -11.04 5.95 -1.67
CA PHE A 45 -11.21 5.90 -3.12
C PHE A 45 -9.90 6.36 -3.75
N GLY A 46 -9.22 5.50 -4.50
CA GLY A 46 -7.91 5.79 -5.06
C GLY A 46 -7.88 5.63 -6.58
N LEU A 47 -7.04 6.42 -7.23
CA LEU A 47 -6.61 6.18 -8.60
C LEU A 47 -5.19 5.66 -8.59
N MET A 48 -4.99 4.48 -9.18
CA MET A 48 -3.68 3.82 -9.24
C MET A 48 -3.30 3.54 -10.68
N GLY A 49 -2.00 3.53 -10.96
CA GLY A 49 -1.53 3.13 -12.27
C GLY A 49 -0.06 2.73 -12.30
N ALA A 50 0.29 2.06 -13.40
CA ALA A 50 1.65 1.64 -13.68
C ALA A 50 1.92 1.77 -15.18
N TYR A 51 3.02 2.41 -15.54
CA TYR A 51 3.48 2.56 -16.92
C TYR A 51 4.77 1.78 -17.15
N GLY A 52 4.79 0.93 -18.19
CA GLY A 52 5.97 0.20 -18.62
C GLY A 52 6.85 1.05 -19.52
N ILE A 53 8.00 1.53 -19.03
CA ILE A 53 9.03 2.18 -19.83
C ILE A 53 9.68 1.15 -20.75
N ASN A 54 9.98 0.00 -20.17
CA ASN A 54 10.41 -1.21 -20.86
C ASN A 54 10.02 -2.43 -20.02
N GLY A 55 10.25 -3.66 -20.51
CA GLY A 55 9.86 -4.88 -19.79
C GLY A 55 10.52 -5.10 -18.42
N LYS A 56 11.50 -4.26 -18.06
CA LYS A 56 12.24 -4.33 -16.79
C LYS A 56 12.15 -3.08 -15.93
N LEU A 57 11.49 -2.02 -16.40
CA LEU A 57 11.39 -0.74 -15.70
C LEU A 57 9.98 -0.17 -15.81
N ASN A 58 9.33 -0.01 -14.69
CA ASN A 58 7.98 0.56 -14.59
C ASN A 58 7.98 1.78 -13.66
N VAL A 59 7.10 2.74 -13.96
CA VAL A 59 6.74 3.83 -13.06
C VAL A 59 5.33 3.58 -12.56
N LEU A 60 5.11 3.76 -11.26
CA LEU A 60 3.81 3.56 -10.61
C LEU A 60 3.39 4.82 -9.89
N PHE A 61 2.09 5.03 -9.79
CA PHE A 61 1.52 6.10 -8.97
C PHE A 61 0.29 5.63 -8.21
N ASN A 62 -0.02 6.32 -7.11
CA ASN A 62 -1.24 6.16 -6.35
C ASN A 62 -1.65 7.50 -5.75
N ALA A 63 -2.92 7.88 -5.94
CA ALA A 63 -3.52 9.11 -5.42
C ALA A 63 -4.84 8.75 -4.71
N PRO A 64 -4.86 8.61 -3.38
CA PRO A 64 -6.05 8.25 -2.63
C PRO A 64 -6.80 9.48 -2.12
N PHE A 65 -8.13 9.40 -2.13
CA PHE A 65 -9.05 10.24 -1.37
C PHE A 65 -9.59 9.42 -0.20
N ILE A 66 -9.47 9.91 1.02
CA ILE A 66 -9.84 9.20 2.24
C ILE A 66 -10.94 9.94 2.98
N THR A 67 -11.87 9.19 3.54
CA THR A 67 -12.89 9.68 4.48
C THR A 67 -12.85 8.80 5.72
N THR A 68 -12.69 9.42 6.89
CA THR A 68 -12.69 8.73 8.19
C THR A 68 -13.97 9.04 8.97
N LYS A 69 -14.40 8.11 9.82
CA LYS A 69 -15.57 8.27 10.70
C LYS A 69 -15.38 7.50 12.00
N ALA A 70 -15.94 8.04 13.08
CA ALA A 70 -16.16 7.34 14.34
C ALA A 70 -17.66 7.11 14.54
N SER A 71 -18.06 5.99 15.15
CA SER A 71 -19.47 5.67 15.40
C SER A 71 -20.00 6.27 16.71
N ALA A 72 -19.13 6.77 17.56
CA ALA A 72 -19.45 7.39 18.86
C ALA A 72 -18.46 8.52 19.17
N GLY A 73 -18.68 9.22 20.26
CA GLY A 73 -17.89 10.36 20.69
C GLY A 73 -18.24 11.65 19.96
N THR A 74 -17.46 12.70 20.23
CA THR A 74 -17.69 14.06 19.69
C THR A 74 -16.73 14.44 18.56
N LEU A 75 -15.68 13.61 18.32
CA LEU A 75 -14.72 13.87 17.27
C LEU A 75 -15.31 13.62 15.88
N GLN A 76 -15.22 14.61 15.02
CA GLN A 76 -15.66 14.51 13.64
C GLN A 76 -14.59 13.82 12.80
N GLY A 77 -15.02 13.01 11.82
CA GLY A 77 -14.11 12.44 10.84
C GLY A 77 -13.56 13.49 9.87
N MET A 78 -12.49 13.15 9.20
CA MET A 78 -11.85 13.98 8.18
C MET A 78 -12.05 13.38 6.80
N GLN A 79 -11.92 14.22 5.77
CA GLN A 79 -11.89 13.76 4.39
C GLN A 79 -10.96 14.64 3.56
N GLY A 80 -10.34 14.06 2.55
CA GLY A 80 -9.47 14.79 1.64
C GLY A 80 -8.61 13.87 0.79
N ILE A 81 -7.88 14.49 -0.15
CA ILE A 81 -6.81 13.81 -0.88
C ILE A 81 -5.64 13.64 0.10
N GLN A 82 -5.17 12.41 0.23
CA GLN A 82 -4.03 12.10 1.10
C GLN A 82 -2.71 12.40 0.38
N ASP A 83 -1.82 11.42 0.31
CA ASP A 83 -0.48 11.60 -0.24
C ASP A 83 -0.40 11.01 -1.65
N LEU A 84 0.16 11.78 -2.58
CA LEU A 84 0.56 11.23 -3.88
C LEU A 84 1.81 10.40 -3.72
N SER A 85 1.75 9.16 -4.15
CA SER A 85 2.89 8.24 -4.15
C SER A 85 3.36 7.99 -5.58
N LEU A 86 4.66 8.10 -5.80
CA LEU A 86 5.33 7.84 -7.07
C LEU A 86 6.47 6.84 -6.85
N PHE A 87 6.48 5.74 -7.61
CA PHE A 87 7.49 4.69 -7.48
C PHE A 87 8.09 4.31 -8.82
N VAL A 88 9.34 3.93 -8.79
CA VAL A 88 10.04 3.26 -9.88
C VAL A 88 10.30 1.82 -9.45
N LYS A 89 9.88 0.86 -10.27
CA LYS A 89 10.12 -0.56 -10.08
C LYS A 89 11.03 -1.08 -11.19
N TRP A 90 12.15 -1.64 -10.81
CA TRP A 90 13.17 -2.18 -11.68
C TRP A 90 13.39 -3.67 -11.40
N MET A 91 13.45 -4.48 -12.45
CA MET A 91 13.73 -5.93 -12.42
C MET A 91 15.09 -6.21 -13.06
N PRO A 92 16.22 -6.06 -12.31
CA PRO A 92 17.56 -6.29 -12.85
C PRO A 92 17.84 -7.74 -13.20
N VAL A 93 17.25 -8.66 -12.47
CA VAL A 93 17.52 -10.08 -12.60
C VAL A 93 16.22 -10.86 -12.80
N GLU A 94 16.20 -11.67 -13.85
CA GLU A 94 15.23 -12.74 -14.09
C GLU A 94 15.99 -13.92 -14.69
N LYS A 95 16.02 -15.06 -14.01
CA LYS A 95 16.78 -16.25 -14.40
C LYS A 95 16.00 -17.54 -14.13
N LYS A 96 16.16 -18.52 -14.99
CA LYS A 96 15.75 -19.90 -14.65
C LYS A 96 16.65 -20.43 -13.54
N LEU A 97 16.05 -20.96 -12.48
CA LEU A 97 16.70 -21.57 -11.34
C LEU A 97 16.00 -22.88 -11.00
N GLY A 98 16.62 -24.02 -11.34
CA GLY A 98 15.99 -25.33 -11.25
C GLY A 98 14.71 -25.39 -12.08
N PRO A 99 13.56 -25.87 -11.52
CA PRO A 99 12.29 -25.98 -12.22
C PRO A 99 11.55 -24.65 -12.39
N GLY A 100 12.04 -23.57 -11.77
CA GLY A 100 11.32 -22.29 -11.71
C GLY A 100 12.08 -21.12 -12.30
N THR A 101 11.47 -19.96 -12.21
CA THR A 101 12.05 -18.66 -12.55
C THR A 101 12.23 -17.83 -11.27
N PHE A 102 13.44 -17.33 -11.08
CA PHE A 102 13.81 -16.45 -9.98
C PHE A 102 13.97 -15.03 -10.50
N SER A 103 13.33 -14.08 -9.82
CA SER A 103 13.37 -12.66 -10.19
C SER A 103 13.70 -11.79 -8.99
N VAL A 104 14.48 -10.74 -9.22
CA VAL A 104 14.85 -9.74 -8.22
C VAL A 104 14.34 -8.38 -8.68
N TYR A 105 13.74 -7.63 -7.74
CA TYR A 105 13.21 -6.29 -8.01
C TYR A 105 13.76 -5.30 -7.00
N GLY A 106 14.22 -4.15 -7.49
CA GLY A 106 14.46 -2.96 -6.70
C GLY A 106 13.31 -1.98 -6.93
N ILE A 107 12.77 -1.42 -5.84
CA ILE A 107 11.68 -0.44 -5.92
C ILE A 107 12.08 0.75 -5.06
N GLY A 108 12.04 1.94 -5.64
CA GLY A 108 12.27 3.19 -4.94
C GLY A 108 11.16 4.17 -5.24
N GLY A 109 10.83 5.03 -4.29
CA GLY A 109 9.78 6.01 -4.51
C GLY A 109 9.65 7.03 -3.41
N VAL A 110 8.80 8.00 -3.67
CA VAL A 110 8.48 9.11 -2.77
C VAL A 110 6.97 9.22 -2.61
N SER A 111 6.54 9.69 -1.45
CA SER A 111 5.15 10.05 -1.19
C SER A 111 5.11 11.38 -0.46
N PHE A 112 4.18 12.25 -0.84
CA PHE A 112 4.06 13.58 -0.25
C PHE A 112 2.59 14.02 -0.19
N PRO A 113 2.19 14.78 0.86
CA PRO A 113 0.83 15.26 1.04
C PRO A 113 0.39 16.14 -0.13
N LEU A 114 -0.83 15.91 -0.64
CA LEU A 114 -1.44 16.76 -1.67
C LEU A 114 -2.44 17.78 -1.10
N SER A 115 -2.86 17.59 0.14
CA SER A 115 -3.76 18.53 0.81
C SER A 115 -3.28 18.80 2.23
N ASN A 116 -3.67 19.95 2.76
CA ASN A 116 -3.32 20.33 4.13
C ASN A 116 -4.33 19.72 5.12
N TYR A 117 -4.03 18.53 5.62
CA TYR A 117 -4.82 17.85 6.65
C TYR A 117 -4.07 17.77 7.98
N THR A 118 -4.80 17.71 9.09
CA THR A 118 -4.24 17.69 10.43
C THR A 118 -3.74 16.29 10.79
N ALA A 119 -2.42 16.12 10.90
CA ALA A 119 -1.78 14.83 11.16
C ALA A 119 -2.06 14.28 12.56
N ASP A 120 -2.08 15.15 13.57
CA ASP A 120 -2.23 14.77 14.98
C ASP A 120 -3.70 14.59 15.41
N PHE A 121 -4.64 14.60 14.45
CA PHE A 121 -6.05 14.27 14.70
C PHE A 121 -6.31 12.76 14.65
N LEU A 122 -5.35 11.97 15.08
CA LEU A 122 -5.47 10.52 15.15
C LEU A 122 -6.52 10.10 16.21
N PRO A 123 -7.25 9.01 15.96
CA PRO A 123 -7.16 8.10 14.81
C PRO A 123 -8.05 8.50 13.63
N LEU A 124 -8.55 9.71 13.56
CA LEU A 124 -9.45 10.19 12.51
C LEU A 124 -8.75 11.03 11.45
N SER A 125 -7.44 11.29 11.58
CA SER A 125 -6.65 11.87 10.50
C SER A 125 -6.63 10.96 9.28
N ILE A 126 -6.56 11.55 8.08
CA ILE A 126 -6.47 10.82 6.82
C ILE A 126 -5.05 10.36 6.48
N GLY A 127 -4.04 10.80 7.26
CA GLY A 127 -2.64 10.43 7.09
C GLY A 127 -1.73 11.05 8.14
N LEU A 128 -0.42 10.91 7.98
CA LEU A 128 0.58 11.44 8.90
C LEU A 128 1.19 12.78 8.44
N HIS A 129 0.84 13.26 7.26
CA HIS A 129 1.33 14.52 6.66
C HIS A 129 2.86 14.60 6.53
N SER A 130 3.54 13.45 6.47
CA SER A 130 4.98 13.34 6.35
C SER A 130 5.36 13.01 4.92
N THR A 131 6.30 13.76 4.35
CA THR A 131 6.95 13.35 3.09
C THR A 131 7.81 12.13 3.38
N THR A 132 7.71 11.11 2.52
CA THR A 132 8.44 9.86 2.73
C THR A 132 9.24 9.47 1.50
N ALA A 133 10.39 8.82 1.73
CA ALA A 133 11.14 8.13 0.70
C ALA A 133 11.22 6.64 1.06
N THR A 134 10.95 5.76 0.09
CA THR A 134 10.92 4.32 0.29
C THR A 134 11.95 3.64 -0.58
N ALA A 135 12.73 2.72 0.00
CA ALA A 135 13.56 1.76 -0.71
C ALA A 135 13.08 0.35 -0.38
N ARG A 136 12.83 -0.49 -1.40
CA ARG A 136 12.31 -1.86 -1.25
C ARG A 136 13.06 -2.83 -2.13
N LEU A 137 13.50 -3.95 -1.57
CA LEU A 137 14.00 -5.12 -2.27
C LEU A 137 12.93 -6.19 -2.28
N MET A 138 12.69 -6.83 -3.43
CA MET A 138 11.71 -7.91 -3.55
C MET A 138 12.30 -9.06 -4.36
N LEU A 139 12.09 -10.28 -3.88
CA LEU A 139 12.49 -11.54 -4.48
C LEU A 139 11.24 -12.34 -4.82
N ASP A 140 11.18 -12.91 -6.00
CA ASP A 140 10.08 -13.75 -6.47
C ASP A 140 10.61 -15.06 -7.04
N TYR A 141 10.00 -16.16 -6.68
CA TYR A 141 10.29 -17.46 -7.26
C TYR A 141 9.01 -18.15 -7.68
N GLN A 142 8.90 -18.49 -8.95
CA GLN A 142 7.72 -19.12 -9.53
C GLN A 142 8.07 -20.45 -10.18
N VAL A 143 7.35 -21.49 -9.80
CA VAL A 143 7.40 -22.84 -10.42
C VAL A 143 6.03 -23.14 -11.02
N ASN A 144 5.96 -23.29 -12.34
CA ASN A 144 4.70 -23.40 -13.07
C ASN A 144 3.77 -22.22 -12.70
N ASN A 145 2.66 -22.52 -12.03
CA ASN A 145 1.66 -21.54 -11.61
C ASN A 145 1.76 -21.19 -10.09
N TYR A 146 2.66 -21.79 -9.35
CA TYR A 146 2.83 -21.49 -7.94
C TYR A 146 4.01 -20.57 -7.71
N PHE A 147 3.85 -19.60 -6.82
CA PHE A 147 4.90 -18.64 -6.55
C PHE A 147 5.05 -18.36 -5.05
N VAL A 148 6.21 -17.86 -4.71
CA VAL A 148 6.55 -17.28 -3.41
C VAL A 148 7.26 -15.96 -3.67
N THR A 149 6.79 -14.89 -3.02
CA THR A 149 7.39 -13.56 -3.10
C THR A 149 7.69 -13.07 -1.70
N GLY A 150 8.92 -12.66 -1.45
CA GLY A 150 9.34 -11.99 -0.21
C GLY A 150 9.85 -10.59 -0.51
N SER A 151 9.55 -9.61 0.33
CA SER A 151 10.14 -8.28 0.21
C SER A 151 10.37 -7.61 1.54
N ALA A 152 11.42 -6.78 1.60
CA ALA A 152 11.74 -5.90 2.70
C ALA A 152 11.82 -4.45 2.19
N SER A 153 11.27 -3.51 2.93
CA SER A 153 11.36 -2.08 2.63
C SER A 153 11.73 -1.27 3.85
N TYR A 154 12.44 -0.18 3.60
CA TYR A 154 12.74 0.86 4.56
C TYR A 154 12.07 2.15 4.10
N VAL A 155 11.40 2.83 5.03
CA VAL A 155 10.66 4.07 4.79
C VAL A 155 11.30 5.17 5.63
N PHE A 156 11.96 6.08 4.95
CA PHE A 156 12.41 7.34 5.52
C PHE A 156 11.22 8.27 5.64
N ARG A 157 11.06 8.90 6.78
CA ARG A 157 10.00 9.88 7.05
C ARG A 157 10.61 11.21 7.39
N ASP A 158 10.10 12.24 6.76
CA ASP A 158 10.40 13.62 7.12
C ASP A 158 9.58 14.04 8.35
N ASN A 159 10.11 14.98 9.13
CA ASN A 159 9.42 15.57 10.26
C ASN A 159 8.11 16.24 9.82
N ILE A 160 7.18 16.38 10.74
CA ILE A 160 5.91 17.06 10.48
C ILE A 160 5.76 18.27 11.39
N THR A 161 4.96 19.22 10.93
CA THR A 161 4.55 20.36 11.74
C THR A 161 3.09 20.18 12.18
N ILE A 162 2.82 20.37 13.46
CA ILE A 162 1.49 20.32 14.06
C ILE A 162 1.00 21.72 14.44
N ASP A 163 -0.31 21.88 14.52
CA ASP A 163 -0.94 23.16 14.92
C ASP A 163 -1.01 23.29 16.46
N ARG A 164 0.15 23.19 17.10
CA ARG A 164 0.35 23.36 18.53
C ARG A 164 1.74 23.91 18.79
N THR A 165 1.92 24.67 19.84
CA THR A 165 3.22 25.22 20.26
C THR A 165 4.04 24.25 21.12
N ALA A 166 3.43 23.18 21.60
CA ALA A 166 4.09 22.16 22.40
C ALA A 166 3.37 20.81 22.29
N TYR A 167 4.09 19.72 22.49
CA TYR A 167 3.55 18.37 22.59
C TYR A 167 4.32 17.55 23.64
N TYR A 168 3.73 16.44 24.06
CA TYR A 168 4.31 15.55 25.07
C TYR A 168 4.52 14.15 24.49
N THR A 169 5.69 13.62 24.71
CA THR A 169 6.03 12.21 24.43
C THR A 169 6.31 11.49 25.76
N GLU A 170 7.55 11.21 26.09
CA GLU A 170 8.06 10.86 27.40
C GLU A 170 8.49 12.12 28.19
N GLN A 171 8.62 13.22 27.47
CA GLN A 171 8.95 14.55 28.00
C GLN A 171 8.19 15.63 27.25
N LEU A 172 8.14 16.84 27.82
CA LEU A 172 7.55 18.01 27.18
C LEU A 172 8.50 18.58 26.11
N HIS A 173 7.98 18.75 24.91
CA HIS A 173 8.65 19.43 23.80
C HIS A 173 7.98 20.78 23.55
N LEU A 174 8.72 21.87 23.70
CA LEU A 174 8.28 23.22 23.36
C LEU A 174 8.57 23.51 21.89
N SER A 175 7.92 22.79 21.01
CA SER A 175 8.07 22.84 19.56
C SER A 175 6.77 22.41 18.88
N ASN A 176 6.53 22.89 17.67
CA ASN A 176 5.49 22.40 16.77
C ASN A 176 6.05 21.40 15.73
N GLU A 177 7.35 21.19 15.68
CA GLU A 177 8.00 20.20 14.84
C GLU A 177 8.10 18.86 15.56
N VAL A 178 7.56 17.82 14.94
CA VAL A 178 7.54 16.45 15.47
C VAL A 178 8.49 15.59 14.66
N GLU A 179 9.47 15.01 15.33
CA GLU A 179 10.37 14.03 14.75
C GLU A 179 9.62 12.73 14.48
N MET A 180 9.62 12.29 13.23
CA MET A 180 8.91 11.10 12.79
C MET A 180 9.84 9.89 12.73
N PRO A 181 9.53 8.80 13.47
CA PRO A 181 10.33 7.59 13.38
C PRO A 181 10.24 6.97 11.98
N ASN A 182 11.39 6.57 11.42
CA ASN A 182 11.44 5.76 10.22
C ASN A 182 10.69 4.43 10.40
N ALA A 183 10.41 3.71 9.31
CA ALA A 183 9.70 2.45 9.41
C ALA A 183 10.29 1.37 8.52
N GLY A 184 10.11 0.13 8.96
CA GLY A 184 10.41 -1.09 8.21
C GLY A 184 9.13 -1.82 7.82
N ASN A 185 9.15 -2.52 6.69
CA ASN A 185 8.05 -3.37 6.29
C ASN A 185 8.56 -4.64 5.64
N PHE A 186 8.10 -5.80 6.14
CA PHE A 186 8.33 -7.11 5.56
C PHE A 186 7.02 -7.64 4.99
N ASN A 187 7.05 -8.12 3.76
CA ASN A 187 5.87 -8.67 3.11
C ASN A 187 6.21 -10.01 2.48
N PHE A 188 5.41 -11.02 2.79
CA PHE A 188 5.52 -12.36 2.27
C PHE A 188 4.21 -12.74 1.57
N ARG A 189 4.30 -13.31 0.38
CA ARG A 189 3.17 -13.74 -0.43
C ARG A 189 3.42 -15.10 -1.02
N THR A 190 2.40 -15.91 -1.09
CA THR A 190 2.42 -17.18 -1.79
C THR A 190 1.06 -17.47 -2.41
N GLY A 191 1.04 -18.21 -3.48
CA GLY A 191 -0.23 -18.55 -4.12
C GLY A 191 -0.08 -19.09 -5.54
N TYR A 192 -1.16 -18.92 -6.27
CA TYR A 192 -1.31 -19.36 -7.65
C TYR A 192 -1.30 -18.15 -8.59
N ARG A 193 -0.53 -18.22 -9.68
CA ARG A 193 -0.43 -17.15 -10.69
C ARG A 193 -0.48 -17.77 -12.08
N SER A 194 -1.56 -17.49 -12.80
CA SER A 194 -1.71 -17.83 -14.23
C SER A 194 -2.01 -16.56 -15.04
N SER A 195 -2.16 -16.70 -16.35
CA SER A 195 -2.51 -15.58 -17.23
C SER A 195 -3.88 -14.97 -16.93
N LYS A 196 -4.82 -15.76 -16.37
CA LYS A 196 -6.20 -15.31 -16.09
C LYS A 196 -6.48 -15.07 -14.61
N LEU A 197 -5.86 -15.86 -13.73
CA LEU A 197 -6.16 -15.85 -12.32
C LEU A 197 -4.88 -15.75 -11.52
N ILE A 198 -4.88 -14.83 -10.55
CA ILE A 198 -3.89 -14.80 -9.46
C ILE A 198 -4.67 -14.86 -8.16
N ALA A 199 -4.32 -15.82 -7.31
CA ALA A 199 -4.83 -15.92 -5.96
C ALA A 199 -3.65 -16.05 -5.00
N GLU A 200 -3.58 -15.18 -3.99
CA GLU A 200 -2.43 -15.13 -3.08
C GLU A 200 -2.88 -14.95 -1.63
N ALA A 201 -2.18 -15.62 -0.72
CA ALA A 201 -2.17 -15.32 0.70
C ALA A 201 -1.01 -14.36 0.98
N VAL A 202 -1.22 -13.47 1.94
CA VAL A 202 -0.28 -12.39 2.26
C VAL A 202 -0.10 -12.31 3.76
N VAL A 203 1.16 -12.17 4.19
CA VAL A 203 1.52 -11.75 5.54
C VAL A 203 2.33 -10.46 5.40
N ASN A 204 1.94 -9.43 6.14
CA ASN A 204 2.64 -8.16 6.15
C ASN A 204 2.99 -7.76 7.58
N ILE A 205 4.23 -7.37 7.82
CA ILE A 205 4.74 -6.91 9.10
C ILE A 205 5.26 -5.50 8.90
N TRP A 206 4.58 -4.55 9.50
CA TRP A 206 4.97 -3.15 9.56
C TRP A 206 5.47 -2.79 10.95
N SER A 207 6.57 -2.05 11.05
CA SER A 207 7.13 -1.58 12.31
C SER A 207 7.75 -0.20 12.15
N THR A 208 7.46 0.71 13.06
CA THR A 208 8.23 1.95 13.20
C THR A 208 9.53 1.66 13.96
N LEU A 209 10.61 2.34 13.56
CA LEU A 209 11.95 2.15 14.12
C LEU A 209 12.24 3.21 15.18
N GLY A 210 11.33 3.33 16.14
CA GLY A 210 11.37 4.33 17.20
C GLY A 210 9.98 4.84 17.56
N GLY A 211 9.94 5.92 18.32
CA GLY A 211 8.71 6.48 18.86
C GLY A 211 8.42 5.98 20.29
N PHE A 212 7.28 6.34 20.83
CA PHE A 212 6.85 6.04 22.19
C PHE A 212 5.45 5.41 22.19
N ASP A 213 5.07 4.76 23.27
CA ASP A 213 3.74 4.18 23.40
C ASP A 213 2.67 5.24 23.64
N ILE A 214 1.45 4.97 23.21
CA ILE A 214 0.30 5.75 23.58
C ILE A 214 0.20 5.76 25.12
N THR A 215 0.23 6.95 25.70
CA THR A 215 0.05 7.12 27.16
C THR A 215 -1.38 6.77 27.54
N ARG A 216 -1.55 6.20 28.74
CA ARG A 216 -2.85 5.76 29.24
C ARG A 216 -3.89 6.89 29.15
N ASN A 217 -5.06 6.57 28.61
CA ASN A 217 -6.19 7.48 28.41
C ASN A 217 -5.88 8.67 27.49
N ASN A 218 -4.85 8.58 26.64
CA ASN A 218 -4.53 9.60 25.66
C ASN A 218 -4.89 9.13 24.23
N MET A 219 -4.87 10.07 23.30
CA MET A 219 -5.07 9.80 21.88
C MET A 219 -3.76 9.33 21.23
N PRO A 220 -3.83 8.56 20.14
CA PRO A 220 -2.64 8.27 19.34
C PRO A 220 -1.99 9.56 18.83
N PHE A 221 -0.67 9.53 18.69
CA PHE A 221 0.13 10.64 18.19
C PHE A 221 0.97 10.20 16.98
N PRO A 222 1.26 11.09 16.01
CA PRO A 222 1.94 10.70 14.75
C PRO A 222 3.27 9.98 14.92
N SER A 223 4.05 10.31 15.97
CA SER A 223 5.34 9.69 16.26
C SER A 223 5.27 8.51 17.23
N ASN A 224 4.09 7.94 17.48
CA ASN A 224 4.02 6.71 18.27
C ASN A 224 4.79 5.55 17.63
N ASN A 225 5.31 4.68 18.50
CA ASN A 225 5.88 3.39 18.08
C ASN A 225 4.73 2.46 17.64
N MET A 226 4.63 2.20 16.35
CA MET A 226 3.51 1.45 15.76
C MET A 226 4.02 0.15 15.12
N ASP A 227 3.46 -1.00 15.55
CA ASP A 227 3.68 -2.29 14.91
C ASP A 227 2.35 -2.89 14.47
N ALA A 228 2.34 -3.55 13.33
CA ALA A 228 1.18 -4.27 12.84
C ALA A 228 1.59 -5.52 12.07
N THR A 229 1.14 -6.69 12.51
CA THR A 229 1.18 -7.92 11.73
C THR A 229 -0.20 -8.16 11.13
N THR A 230 -0.25 -8.25 9.82
CA THR A 230 -1.48 -8.36 9.05
C THR A 230 -1.45 -9.62 8.21
N ILE A 231 -2.53 -10.37 8.20
CA ILE A 231 -2.75 -11.50 7.29
C ILE A 231 -3.87 -11.15 6.31
N GLY A 232 -3.80 -11.67 5.09
CA GLY A 232 -4.80 -11.37 4.08
C GLY A 232 -4.77 -12.30 2.90
N ALA A 233 -5.73 -12.10 2.01
CA ALA A 233 -5.83 -12.80 0.74
C ALA A 233 -6.27 -11.85 -0.38
N ASN A 234 -5.73 -12.06 -1.57
CA ASN A 234 -6.01 -11.27 -2.74
C ASN A 234 -6.32 -12.15 -3.94
N VAL A 235 -7.22 -11.69 -4.79
CA VAL A 235 -7.55 -12.33 -6.06
C VAL A 235 -7.53 -11.28 -7.17
N LYS A 236 -6.89 -11.60 -8.29
CA LYS A 236 -6.97 -10.85 -9.54
C LYS A 236 -7.53 -11.78 -10.61
N TYR A 237 -8.56 -11.35 -11.31
CA TYR A 237 -9.15 -12.06 -12.42
C TYR A 237 -9.13 -11.20 -13.69
N VAL A 238 -8.60 -11.75 -14.77
CA VAL A 238 -8.55 -11.12 -16.09
C VAL A 238 -9.82 -11.46 -16.85
N VAL A 239 -10.66 -10.44 -17.10
CA VAL A 239 -12.01 -10.61 -17.65
C VAL A 239 -11.97 -10.81 -19.15
N THR A 240 -11.14 -10.05 -19.85
CA THR A 240 -11.13 -10.01 -21.33
C THR A 240 -10.13 -10.97 -21.96
N LYS A 241 -10.44 -11.46 -23.15
CA LYS A 241 -9.55 -12.37 -23.89
C LYS A 241 -8.21 -11.71 -24.27
N ASN A 242 -8.22 -10.42 -24.53
CA ASN A 242 -7.01 -9.61 -24.83
C ASN A 242 -6.27 -9.12 -23.59
N HIS A 243 -6.65 -9.59 -22.41
CA HIS A 243 -5.99 -9.35 -21.12
C HIS A 243 -5.91 -7.87 -20.70
N ASN A 244 -6.74 -7.00 -21.27
CA ASN A 244 -6.69 -5.56 -20.98
C ASN A 244 -7.57 -5.11 -19.80
N LEU A 245 -8.57 -5.94 -19.39
CA LEU A 245 -9.43 -5.63 -18.26
C LEU A 245 -9.26 -6.67 -17.16
N SER A 246 -9.01 -6.23 -15.94
CA SER A 246 -8.90 -7.11 -14.79
C SER A 246 -9.63 -6.54 -13.57
N LEU A 247 -10.20 -7.44 -12.78
CA LEU A 247 -10.78 -7.18 -11.48
C LEU A 247 -9.81 -7.66 -10.40
N VAL A 248 -9.65 -6.87 -9.37
CA VAL A 248 -8.85 -7.22 -8.19
C VAL A 248 -9.72 -7.05 -6.96
N GLY A 249 -9.65 -8.00 -6.05
CA GLY A 249 -10.31 -7.90 -4.76
C GLY A 249 -9.50 -8.60 -3.69
N GLY A 250 -9.72 -8.21 -2.46
CA GLY A 250 -9.02 -8.82 -1.34
C GLY A 250 -9.48 -8.27 -0.01
N GLY A 251 -8.89 -8.83 1.03
CA GLY A 251 -9.10 -8.37 2.38
C GLY A 251 -7.94 -8.77 3.28
N ASN A 252 -7.80 -8.04 4.37
CA ASN A 252 -6.78 -8.30 5.37
C ASN A 252 -7.30 -8.01 6.77
N TYR A 253 -6.60 -8.56 7.75
CA TYR A 253 -6.91 -8.43 9.15
C TYR A 253 -5.64 -8.28 9.97
N VAL A 254 -5.61 -7.31 10.90
CA VAL A 254 -4.50 -7.10 11.83
C VAL A 254 -4.60 -8.12 12.97
N VAL A 255 -3.68 -9.09 13.00
CA VAL A 255 -3.67 -10.18 13.98
C VAL A 255 -2.90 -9.84 15.25
N ALA A 256 -1.86 -8.99 15.13
CA ALA A 256 -1.06 -8.50 16.25
C ALA A 256 -0.63 -7.05 15.97
N GLY A 257 -0.47 -6.27 17.02
CA GLY A 257 -0.09 -4.86 16.87
C GLY A 257 0.43 -4.23 18.15
N ARG A 258 0.97 -3.02 18.01
CA ARG A 258 1.36 -2.09 19.07
C ARG A 258 0.90 -0.71 18.63
N ASN A 259 0.16 -0.02 19.46
CA ASN A 259 -0.38 1.33 19.20
C ASN A 259 -1.17 1.45 17.88
N VAL A 260 -1.87 0.42 17.49
CA VAL A 260 -2.66 0.36 16.24
C VAL A 260 -4.04 -0.24 16.46
N GLY A 261 -4.98 0.10 15.59
CA GLY A 261 -6.30 -0.51 15.56
C GLY A 261 -6.27 -1.94 15.01
N GLN A 262 -7.07 -2.84 15.58
CA GLN A 262 -7.29 -4.19 15.05
C GLN A 262 -8.23 -4.11 13.84
N ALA A 263 -7.71 -3.60 12.74
CA ALA A 263 -8.49 -3.33 11.56
C ALA A 263 -8.78 -4.58 10.73
N THR A 264 -10.01 -4.64 10.22
CA THR A 264 -10.40 -5.48 9.07
C THR A 264 -10.55 -4.56 7.87
N THR A 265 -9.93 -4.92 6.76
CA THR A 265 -9.97 -4.13 5.52
C THR A 265 -10.42 -5.02 4.36
N PHE A 266 -11.34 -4.51 3.55
CA PHE A 266 -11.73 -5.09 2.27
C PHE A 266 -11.50 -4.06 1.16
N TYR A 267 -11.13 -4.53 -0.02
CA TYR A 267 -10.92 -3.65 -1.15
C TYR A 267 -11.24 -4.32 -2.48
N GLY A 268 -11.55 -3.50 -3.47
CA GLY A 268 -11.77 -3.90 -4.85
C GLY A 268 -11.24 -2.85 -5.82
N SER A 269 -10.80 -3.30 -6.98
CA SER A 269 -10.27 -2.43 -8.03
C SER A 269 -10.63 -2.98 -9.40
N VAL A 270 -10.75 -2.08 -10.36
CA VAL A 270 -10.92 -2.41 -11.78
C VAL A 270 -9.74 -1.79 -12.52
N PHE A 271 -8.95 -2.59 -13.21
CA PHE A 271 -7.80 -2.11 -13.94
C PHE A 271 -7.97 -2.33 -15.45
N TYR A 272 -7.63 -1.30 -16.20
CA TYR A 272 -7.59 -1.34 -17.65
C TYR A 272 -6.17 -1.08 -18.15
N ILE A 273 -5.72 -1.89 -19.11
CA ILE A 273 -4.41 -1.75 -19.77
C ILE A 273 -4.61 -1.10 -21.13
N ILE A 274 -3.99 0.06 -21.30
CA ILE A 274 -3.89 0.78 -22.57
C ILE A 274 -2.53 0.47 -23.18
N ASP A 275 -2.51 -0.04 -24.41
CA ASP A 275 -1.29 -0.33 -25.14
C ASP A 275 -1.04 0.76 -26.18
N PHE A 276 0.03 1.52 -26.00
CA PHE A 276 0.49 2.58 -26.92
C PHE A 276 1.50 2.07 -27.97
N SER A 277 1.70 0.76 -28.07
CA SER A 277 2.57 0.17 -29.10
C SER A 277 1.95 0.40 -30.48
N PRO A 278 2.74 0.75 -31.51
CA PRO A 278 2.23 0.88 -32.86
C PRO A 278 1.68 -0.47 -33.34
N LYS A 279 0.42 -0.50 -33.76
CA LYS A 279 -0.16 -1.71 -34.36
C LYS A 279 0.57 -2.02 -35.64
N THR A 280 1.34 -3.10 -35.65
CA THR A 280 1.96 -3.62 -36.87
C THR A 280 0.83 -4.00 -37.84
N LYS A 281 0.67 -3.26 -38.94
CA LYS A 281 -0.25 -3.64 -40.00
C LYS A 281 0.22 -5.00 -40.55
N SER A 282 -0.57 -6.03 -40.32
CA SER A 282 -0.39 -7.31 -41.04
C SER A 282 -0.53 -7.03 -42.54
N THR A 283 0.58 -6.97 -43.22
CA THR A 283 0.60 -6.98 -44.67
C THR A 283 0.23 -8.40 -45.13
N THR A 284 -1.05 -8.59 -45.39
CA THR A 284 -1.55 -9.77 -46.08
C THR A 284 -0.90 -9.73 -47.48
N LYS A 285 0.16 -10.51 -47.67
CA LYS A 285 0.67 -10.79 -49.01
C LYS A 285 -0.41 -11.56 -49.76
N THR A 286 -1.21 -10.87 -50.55
CA THR A 286 -1.99 -11.49 -51.63
C THR A 286 -1.00 -12.03 -52.62
N GLY A 287 -0.70 -13.32 -52.53
CA GLY A 287 0.00 -14.05 -53.59
C GLY A 287 -0.89 -14.06 -54.82
N LYS A 288 -0.51 -13.27 -55.84
CA LYS A 288 -0.96 -13.51 -57.22
C LYS A 288 -0.18 -14.71 -57.72
N THR A 289 -0.85 -15.84 -57.83
CA THR A 289 -0.46 -16.95 -58.69
C THR A 289 -0.80 -16.56 -60.15
N ASN A 290 0.22 -16.44 -60.95
CA ASN A 290 0.10 -16.58 -62.42
C ASN A 290 0.24 -18.05 -62.79
#